data_ef61b8ff20a17c56a625ec94b2c4736c
#
_entry.id   ef61b8ff20a17c56a625ec94b2c4736c
#
_cell.length_a   1.000
_cell.length_b   1.000
_cell.length_c   1.000
_cell.angle_alpha   90.00
_cell.angle_beta   90.00
_cell.angle_gamma   90.00
#
_symmetry.space_group_name_H-M   'P 1'
#
loop_
_entity.id
_entity.type
_entity.pdbx_description
1 polymer ?
#
loop_
_entity_poly.entity_id
_entity_poly.type
_entity_poly.pdbx_seq_one_letter_code
_entity_poly.pdbx_strand_id
1 'polypeptide(L)'
;LTADNGFASQADVVVEARRAATLLGATPMDRPEDVEPNPMNGRVYVMLTNNYKRHPDAVDPANPRAANLWGHVLELSAPDGDHAAAHGRWEILVKAGDPADPAVAALWNPATSEHGWFACPDNCAVDPEGRLWVSTDQGGNWSRASGSADGVWALQTEGAGRATGKMFFRVPVGAEMCGPCFTPDGKTLFVAVQHPASDGTRDYAGFERSSTFEDPATRWPDFRDGVPPRPSVVAITKRDGGVIGS
;
A
#
# COMPACT_ATOMS: atom_id res chain seq x y z
N LEU A 1 -27.55 -10.52 12.24
CA LEU A 1 -27.54 -9.37 13.17
C LEU A 1 -28.98 -8.94 13.42
N THR A 2 -29.35 -8.72 14.68
CA THR A 2 -30.74 -8.49 15.11
C THR A 2 -30.76 -7.42 16.21
N ALA A 3 -31.96 -6.98 16.62
CA ALA A 3 -32.15 -6.07 17.73
C ALA A 3 -31.51 -6.60 19.05
N ASP A 4 -31.52 -7.93 19.26
CA ASP A 4 -30.93 -8.57 20.47
C ASP A 4 -29.40 -8.38 20.54
N ASN A 5 -28.73 -8.20 19.37
CA ASN A 5 -27.30 -7.82 19.37
C ASN A 5 -27.10 -6.30 19.21
N GLY A 6 -28.17 -5.50 19.33
CA GLY A 6 -28.12 -4.05 19.24
C GLY A 6 -28.12 -3.49 17.82
N PHE A 7 -28.61 -4.25 16.82
CA PHE A 7 -28.81 -3.79 15.44
C PHE A 7 -30.30 -3.81 15.13
N ALA A 8 -30.95 -2.65 15.25
CA ALA A 8 -32.38 -2.48 14.99
C ALA A 8 -32.69 -2.30 13.50
N SER A 9 -31.69 -1.91 12.70
CA SER A 9 -31.84 -1.64 11.27
C SER A 9 -30.59 -1.99 10.47
N GLN A 10 -30.69 -2.05 9.14
CA GLN A 10 -29.54 -2.16 8.26
C GLN A 10 -28.60 -0.95 8.38
N ALA A 11 -29.13 0.22 8.69
CA ALA A 11 -28.31 1.41 8.92
C ALA A 11 -27.35 1.23 10.13
N ASP A 12 -27.83 0.62 11.22
CA ASP A 12 -27.00 0.33 12.38
C ASP A 12 -25.85 -0.62 12.02
N VAL A 13 -26.11 -1.63 11.19
CA VAL A 13 -25.09 -2.58 10.72
C VAL A 13 -24.00 -1.86 9.91
N VAL A 14 -24.40 -0.94 9.04
CA VAL A 14 -23.46 -0.19 8.17
C VAL A 14 -22.64 0.81 8.99
N VAL A 15 -23.28 1.54 9.89
CA VAL A 15 -22.61 2.53 10.76
C VAL A 15 -21.63 1.85 11.73
N GLU A 16 -22.04 0.70 12.31
CA GLU A 16 -21.21 -0.07 13.24
C GLU A 16 -20.56 -1.31 12.58
N ALA A 17 -20.13 -1.17 11.32
CA ALA A 17 -19.63 -2.29 10.51
C ALA A 17 -18.50 -3.09 11.20
N ARG A 18 -17.60 -2.43 11.93
CA ARG A 18 -16.54 -3.10 12.70
C ARG A 18 -17.10 -4.02 13.79
N ARG A 19 -18.10 -3.55 14.54
CA ARG A 19 -18.77 -4.35 15.57
C ARG A 19 -19.56 -5.50 14.95
N ALA A 20 -20.25 -5.23 13.84
CA ALA A 20 -20.99 -6.23 13.08
C ALA A 20 -20.06 -7.35 12.58
N ALA A 21 -18.94 -6.98 11.97
CA ALA A 21 -17.92 -7.93 11.50
C ALA A 21 -17.36 -8.80 12.65
N THR A 22 -17.07 -8.21 13.81
CA THR A 22 -16.59 -8.94 14.99
C THR A 22 -17.61 -9.98 15.48
N LEU A 23 -18.89 -9.61 15.55
CA LEU A 23 -19.97 -10.52 15.98
C LEU A 23 -20.21 -11.66 14.97
N LEU A 24 -19.96 -11.42 13.69
CA LEU A 24 -20.06 -12.43 12.65
C LEU A 24 -18.80 -13.30 12.53
N GLY A 25 -17.75 -13.03 13.30
CA GLY A 25 -16.50 -13.76 13.22
C GLY A 25 -15.73 -13.52 11.92
N ALA A 26 -15.81 -12.33 11.36
CA ALA A 26 -15.04 -11.97 10.18
C ALA A 26 -13.53 -12.09 10.45
N THR A 27 -12.77 -12.51 9.43
CA THR A 27 -11.30 -12.67 9.52
C THR A 27 -10.62 -11.34 9.87
N PRO A 28 -9.89 -11.25 11.00
CA PRO A 28 -9.12 -10.04 11.34
C PRO A 28 -7.92 -9.88 10.40
N MET A 29 -7.95 -8.84 9.59
CA MET A 29 -6.94 -8.58 8.56
C MET A 29 -5.74 -7.77 9.08
N ASP A 30 -4.59 -7.87 8.38
CA ASP A 30 -3.35 -7.14 8.69
C ASP A 30 -3.41 -5.68 8.21
N ARG A 31 -4.10 -4.80 8.96
CA ARG A 31 -4.27 -3.37 8.62
C ARG A 31 -4.73 -3.17 7.17
N PRO A 32 -5.99 -3.47 6.85
CA PRO A 32 -6.54 -3.14 5.53
C PRO A 32 -6.62 -1.62 5.39
N GLU A 33 -6.00 -1.08 4.34
CA GLU A 33 -5.95 0.36 4.08
C GLU A 33 -6.76 0.70 2.84
N ASP A 34 -6.38 0.22 1.67
CA ASP A 34 -7.08 0.56 0.43
C ASP A 34 -7.67 -0.67 -0.27
N VAL A 35 -8.77 -0.43 -0.98
CA VAL A 35 -9.50 -1.45 -1.77
C VAL A 35 -9.86 -0.86 -3.12
N GLU A 36 -9.22 -1.33 -4.20
CA GLU A 36 -9.38 -0.76 -5.53
C GLU A 36 -9.88 -1.81 -6.55
N PRO A 37 -11.01 -1.55 -7.24
CA PRO A 37 -11.47 -2.38 -8.33
C PRO A 37 -10.66 -2.12 -9.60
N ASN A 38 -10.31 -3.18 -10.32
CA ASN A 38 -9.67 -3.09 -11.62
C ASN A 38 -10.72 -3.26 -12.73
N PRO A 39 -11.08 -2.20 -13.45
CA PRO A 39 -12.11 -2.25 -14.48
C PRO A 39 -11.69 -3.06 -15.72
N MET A 40 -10.39 -3.34 -15.89
CA MET A 40 -9.87 -4.07 -17.05
C MET A 40 -10.04 -5.59 -16.90
N ASN A 41 -9.97 -6.11 -15.67
CA ASN A 41 -10.06 -7.56 -15.41
C ASN A 41 -11.18 -7.95 -14.43
N GLY A 42 -11.91 -6.97 -13.89
CA GLY A 42 -13.02 -7.20 -12.95
C GLY A 42 -12.58 -7.70 -11.57
N ARG A 43 -11.29 -7.64 -11.23
CA ARG A 43 -10.79 -8.05 -9.91
C ARG A 43 -10.73 -6.86 -8.96
N VAL A 44 -10.67 -7.16 -7.66
CA VAL A 44 -10.54 -6.16 -6.60
C VAL A 44 -9.26 -6.44 -5.84
N TYR A 45 -8.45 -5.42 -5.62
CA TYR A 45 -7.19 -5.51 -4.87
C TYR A 45 -7.35 -4.88 -3.51
N VAL A 46 -6.77 -5.51 -2.48
CA VAL A 46 -6.83 -5.04 -1.09
C VAL A 46 -5.40 -4.92 -0.56
N MET A 47 -5.06 -3.72 -0.12
CA MET A 47 -3.77 -3.43 0.50
C MET A 47 -3.83 -3.80 1.98
N LEU A 48 -2.92 -4.67 2.43
CA LEU A 48 -2.74 -5.04 3.84
C LEU A 48 -1.34 -4.59 4.26
N THR A 49 -1.26 -3.46 4.95
CA THR A 49 -0.02 -2.71 5.15
C THR A 49 0.99 -3.46 5.99
N ASN A 50 0.62 -3.89 7.18
CA ASN A 50 1.46 -4.71 8.07
C ASN A 50 0.68 -5.15 9.31
N ASN A 51 1.24 -6.08 10.09
CA ASN A 51 0.82 -6.38 11.45
C ASN A 51 1.97 -7.00 12.25
N TYR A 52 2.92 -6.18 12.64
CA TYR A 52 4.07 -6.62 13.45
C TYR A 52 3.68 -7.20 14.82
N LYS A 53 2.41 -7.06 15.24
CA LYS A 53 1.86 -7.62 16.48
C LYS A 53 1.11 -8.94 16.27
N ARG A 54 0.97 -9.43 15.01
CA ARG A 54 0.27 -10.69 14.76
C ARG A 54 0.98 -11.85 15.46
N HIS A 55 0.28 -12.49 16.40
CA HIS A 55 0.81 -13.63 17.11
C HIS A 55 0.92 -14.87 16.20
N PRO A 56 1.89 -15.77 16.39
CA PRO A 56 1.99 -17.02 15.62
C PRO A 56 0.71 -17.86 15.61
N ASP A 57 -0.04 -17.91 16.72
CA ASP A 57 -1.30 -18.65 16.80
C ASP A 57 -2.49 -17.97 16.08
N ALA A 58 -2.30 -16.74 15.61
CA ALA A 58 -3.29 -15.96 14.87
C ALA A 58 -3.00 -15.87 13.36
N VAL A 59 -2.06 -16.69 12.88
CA VAL A 59 -1.78 -16.83 11.45
C VAL A 59 -2.87 -17.65 10.80
N ASP A 60 -3.32 -17.21 9.63
CA ASP A 60 -4.34 -17.86 8.81
C ASP A 60 -4.01 -17.71 7.32
N PRO A 61 -4.75 -18.36 6.39
CA PRO A 61 -4.46 -18.27 4.96
C PRO A 61 -4.48 -16.84 4.39
N ALA A 62 -5.33 -15.93 4.94
CA ALA A 62 -5.40 -14.54 4.50
C ALA A 62 -4.32 -13.65 5.13
N ASN A 63 -3.74 -14.09 6.25
CA ASN A 63 -2.70 -13.40 7.00
C ASN A 63 -1.57 -14.39 7.33
N PRO A 64 -0.73 -14.75 6.35
CA PRO A 64 0.12 -15.95 6.43
C PRO A 64 1.41 -15.77 7.24
N ARG A 65 1.67 -14.58 7.77
CA ARG A 65 2.92 -14.30 8.50
C ARG A 65 2.66 -13.78 9.91
N ALA A 66 3.29 -14.40 10.91
CA ALA A 66 3.40 -13.82 12.24
C ALA A 66 4.32 -12.59 12.20
N ALA A 67 4.10 -11.64 13.12
CA ALA A 67 4.87 -10.40 13.19
C ALA A 67 5.11 -9.74 11.82
N ASN A 68 4.08 -9.71 10.99
CA ASN A 68 4.14 -9.28 9.60
C ASN A 68 4.52 -7.80 9.47
N LEU A 69 5.79 -7.52 9.27
CA LEU A 69 6.32 -6.16 9.13
C LEU A 69 6.10 -5.58 7.72
N TRP A 70 5.92 -6.43 6.71
CA TRP A 70 6.04 -6.06 5.31
C TRP A 70 4.71 -5.94 4.56
N GLY A 71 3.63 -6.55 5.10
CA GLY A 71 2.32 -6.52 4.44
C GLY A 71 2.20 -7.42 3.21
N HIS A 72 1.07 -7.36 2.56
CA HIS A 72 0.75 -8.13 1.35
C HIS A 72 -0.45 -7.53 0.61
N VAL A 73 -0.67 -7.97 -0.61
CA VAL A 73 -1.81 -7.57 -1.45
C VAL A 73 -2.68 -8.78 -1.72
N LEU A 74 -3.96 -8.69 -1.38
CA LEU A 74 -4.96 -9.67 -1.78
C LEU A 74 -5.59 -9.28 -3.12
N GLU A 75 -5.94 -10.29 -3.90
CA GLU A 75 -6.75 -10.19 -5.10
C GLU A 75 -8.04 -10.96 -4.90
N LEU A 76 -9.19 -10.31 -5.13
CA LEU A 76 -10.50 -10.93 -5.05
C LEU A 76 -11.11 -11.02 -6.45
N SER A 77 -11.84 -12.12 -6.70
CA SER A 77 -12.60 -12.31 -7.94
C SER A 77 -14.02 -12.71 -7.61
N ALA A 78 -14.97 -12.02 -8.25
CA ALA A 78 -16.40 -12.30 -8.15
C ALA A 78 -16.75 -13.45 -9.11
N PRO A 79 -17.67 -14.37 -8.73
CA PRO A 79 -18.15 -15.40 -9.64
C PRO A 79 -18.91 -14.73 -10.81
N ASP A 80 -18.55 -15.09 -12.03
CA ASP A 80 -19.15 -14.57 -13.26
C ASP A 80 -19.15 -13.02 -13.36
N GLY A 81 -18.26 -12.34 -12.62
CA GLY A 81 -18.20 -10.88 -12.54
C GLY A 81 -19.29 -10.24 -11.68
N ASP A 82 -20.08 -11.01 -10.94
CA ASP A 82 -21.12 -10.50 -10.04
C ASP A 82 -20.52 -10.09 -8.69
N HIS A 83 -20.18 -8.83 -8.53
CA HIS A 83 -19.67 -8.26 -7.28
C HIS A 83 -20.72 -8.16 -6.16
N ALA A 84 -21.99 -8.44 -6.44
CA ALA A 84 -23.05 -8.55 -5.43
C ALA A 84 -23.24 -9.98 -4.91
N ALA A 85 -22.50 -10.96 -5.43
CA ALA A 85 -22.53 -12.34 -4.95
C ALA A 85 -22.14 -12.43 -3.47
N ALA A 86 -22.80 -13.36 -2.75
CA ALA A 86 -22.56 -13.57 -1.31
C ALA A 86 -21.15 -14.15 -0.99
N HIS A 87 -20.45 -14.65 -2.00
CA HIS A 87 -19.11 -15.22 -1.86
C HIS A 87 -18.32 -15.04 -3.16
N GLY A 88 -17.00 -15.04 -3.05
CA GLY A 88 -16.07 -14.95 -4.15
C GLY A 88 -14.86 -15.84 -3.91
N ARG A 89 -13.86 -15.73 -4.78
CA ARG A 89 -12.54 -16.29 -4.59
C ARG A 89 -11.55 -15.20 -4.23
N TRP A 90 -10.50 -15.55 -3.53
CA TRP A 90 -9.40 -14.65 -3.25
C TRP A 90 -8.07 -15.41 -3.26
N GLU A 91 -7.01 -14.69 -3.52
CA GLU A 91 -5.65 -15.18 -3.42
C GLU A 91 -4.71 -14.05 -3.00
N ILE A 92 -3.48 -14.39 -2.61
CA ILE A 92 -2.44 -13.40 -2.35
C ILE A 92 -1.73 -13.13 -3.67
N LEU A 93 -1.81 -11.88 -4.16
CA LEU A 93 -1.09 -11.45 -5.36
C LEU A 93 0.40 -11.37 -5.11
N VAL A 94 0.80 -10.66 -4.04
CA VAL A 94 2.17 -10.56 -3.57
C VAL A 94 2.22 -10.61 -2.05
N LYS A 95 3.25 -11.25 -1.48
CA LYS A 95 3.68 -11.03 -0.10
C LYS A 95 4.87 -10.07 -0.16
N ALA A 96 4.65 -8.84 0.31
CA ALA A 96 5.63 -7.77 0.23
C ALA A 96 6.87 -8.05 1.11
N GLY A 97 7.95 -7.31 0.86
CA GLY A 97 9.26 -7.47 1.49
C GLY A 97 10.30 -8.08 0.55
N ASP A 98 11.54 -8.15 1.01
CA ASP A 98 12.69 -8.56 0.21
C ASP A 98 12.61 -10.04 -0.22
N PRO A 99 12.53 -10.34 -1.52
CA PRO A 99 12.55 -11.72 -2.01
C PRO A 99 13.91 -12.42 -1.85
N ALA A 100 14.99 -11.68 -1.63
CA ALA A 100 16.32 -12.24 -1.41
C ALA A 100 16.54 -12.70 0.02
N ASP A 101 15.73 -12.26 0.98
CA ASP A 101 15.77 -12.72 2.37
C ASP A 101 14.73 -13.83 2.63
N PRO A 102 15.15 -15.11 2.78
CA PRO A 102 14.23 -16.21 3.05
C PRO A 102 13.40 -16.03 4.34
N ALA A 103 13.90 -15.26 5.33
CA ALA A 103 13.19 -15.03 6.59
C ALA A 103 11.95 -14.15 6.39
N VAL A 104 11.91 -13.33 5.36
CA VAL A 104 10.76 -12.50 4.99
C VAL A 104 9.63 -13.35 4.41
N ALA A 105 9.95 -14.48 3.80
CA ALA A 105 9.00 -15.33 3.07
C ALA A 105 8.16 -14.54 2.05
N ALA A 106 8.80 -13.62 1.34
CA ALA A 106 8.16 -12.81 0.31
C ALA A 106 7.68 -13.65 -0.88
N LEU A 107 6.69 -13.15 -1.61
CA LEU A 107 6.16 -13.78 -2.80
C LEU A 107 6.05 -12.74 -3.92
N TRP A 108 6.87 -12.89 -4.95
CA TRP A 108 6.93 -12.04 -6.12
C TRP A 108 7.09 -12.88 -7.38
N ASN A 109 6.73 -12.31 -8.53
CA ASN A 109 7.16 -12.89 -9.79
C ASN A 109 8.70 -12.89 -9.86
N PRO A 110 9.34 -13.98 -10.29
CA PRO A 110 10.82 -14.05 -10.41
C PRO A 110 11.45 -12.98 -11.33
N ALA A 111 10.65 -12.35 -12.19
CA ALA A 111 11.09 -11.23 -13.02
C ALA A 111 11.17 -9.89 -12.28
N THR A 112 10.75 -9.83 -11.00
CA THR A 112 10.87 -8.63 -10.17
C THR A 112 12.34 -8.36 -9.90
N SER A 113 12.80 -7.15 -10.26
CA SER A 113 14.19 -6.73 -10.05
C SER A 113 14.48 -6.40 -8.58
N GLU A 114 15.76 -6.22 -8.25
CA GLU A 114 16.25 -5.78 -6.94
C GLU A 114 15.50 -4.56 -6.38
N HIS A 115 15.08 -3.63 -7.23
CA HIS A 115 14.34 -2.43 -6.83
C HIS A 115 12.83 -2.51 -7.12
N GLY A 116 12.37 -3.65 -7.62
CA GLY A 116 10.98 -3.84 -8.02
C GLY A 116 10.04 -4.23 -6.90
N TRP A 117 10.55 -4.64 -5.75
CA TRP A 117 9.75 -5.00 -4.57
C TRP A 117 9.56 -3.83 -3.62
N PHE A 118 8.57 -3.94 -2.74
CA PHE A 118 8.25 -2.95 -1.70
C PHE A 118 7.85 -3.63 -0.38
N ALA A 119 7.67 -2.83 0.64
CA ALA A 119 7.06 -3.22 1.91
C ALA A 119 5.94 -2.24 2.27
N CYS A 120 5.00 -2.68 3.11
CA CYS A 120 3.90 -1.89 3.65
C CYS A 120 3.02 -1.26 2.56
N PRO A 121 2.37 -2.03 1.68
CA PRO A 121 1.40 -1.50 0.72
C PRO A 121 0.26 -0.79 1.45
N ASP A 122 -0.08 0.41 1.00
CA ASP A 122 -1.04 1.27 1.69
C ASP A 122 -2.16 1.73 0.76
N ASN A 123 -1.94 2.74 -0.08
CA ASN A 123 -2.94 3.16 -1.06
C ASN A 123 -2.63 2.61 -2.44
N CYS A 124 -3.61 2.55 -3.32
CA CYS A 124 -3.40 2.09 -4.68
C CYS A 124 -4.31 2.79 -5.70
N ALA A 125 -3.98 2.63 -6.96
CA ALA A 125 -4.80 3.01 -8.10
C ALA A 125 -4.57 2.04 -9.24
N VAL A 126 -5.54 1.94 -10.14
CA VAL A 126 -5.40 1.16 -11.38
C VAL A 126 -5.27 2.12 -12.56
N ASP A 127 -4.28 1.90 -13.41
CA ASP A 127 -4.11 2.68 -14.62
C ASP A 127 -4.99 2.18 -15.78
N PRO A 128 -5.09 2.93 -16.90
CA PRO A 128 -5.90 2.52 -18.04
C PRO A 128 -5.49 1.19 -18.70
N GLU A 129 -4.29 0.68 -18.42
CA GLU A 129 -3.80 -0.61 -18.91
C GLU A 129 -4.05 -1.76 -17.90
N GLY A 130 -4.68 -1.47 -16.76
CA GLY A 130 -5.02 -2.45 -15.73
C GLY A 130 -3.86 -2.80 -14.80
N ARG A 131 -2.76 -2.03 -14.81
CA ARG A 131 -1.68 -2.20 -13.83
C ARG A 131 -2.10 -1.60 -12.50
N LEU A 132 -1.73 -2.28 -11.41
CA LEU A 132 -1.95 -1.82 -10.06
C LEU A 132 -0.76 -0.95 -9.60
N TRP A 133 -1.03 0.30 -9.25
CA TRP A 133 -0.03 1.22 -8.72
C TRP A 133 -0.20 1.31 -7.21
N VAL A 134 0.85 0.94 -6.47
CA VAL A 134 0.83 0.79 -5.02
C VAL A 134 1.75 1.81 -4.39
N SER A 135 1.25 2.61 -3.47
CA SER A 135 2.05 3.44 -2.57
C SER A 135 2.28 2.73 -1.25
N THR A 136 3.27 3.18 -0.48
CA THR A 136 3.70 2.50 0.75
C THR A 136 3.72 3.45 1.95
N ASP A 137 3.37 2.90 3.13
CA ASP A 137 3.52 3.51 4.45
C ASP A 137 4.32 2.57 5.37
N GLN A 138 5.62 2.77 5.42
CA GLN A 138 6.50 2.02 6.34
C GLN A 138 6.63 2.72 7.70
N GLY A 139 6.26 4.00 7.76
CA GLY A 139 6.40 4.82 8.94
C GLY A 139 7.80 4.79 9.52
N GLY A 140 7.91 4.83 10.84
CA GLY A 140 9.20 4.73 11.55
C GLY A 140 9.91 3.37 11.45
N ASN A 141 9.35 2.39 10.76
CA ASN A 141 9.93 1.06 10.58
C ASN A 141 10.64 0.85 9.23
N TRP A 142 10.75 1.87 8.41
CA TRP A 142 11.30 1.76 7.05
C TRP A 142 12.68 1.09 7.00
N SER A 143 13.57 1.38 7.95
CA SER A 143 14.92 0.79 8.04
C SER A 143 14.91 -0.72 8.23
N ARG A 144 13.86 -1.26 8.86
CA ARG A 144 13.65 -2.69 9.12
C ARG A 144 12.79 -3.37 8.05
N ALA A 145 11.89 -2.63 7.43
CA ALA A 145 10.94 -3.15 6.45
C ALA A 145 11.57 -3.30 5.06
N SER A 146 12.15 -2.22 4.52
CA SER A 146 12.79 -2.24 3.20
C SER A 146 14.20 -1.67 3.15
N GLY A 147 14.63 -0.94 4.20
CA GLY A 147 15.88 -0.19 4.19
C GLY A 147 15.87 1.03 3.25
N SER A 148 14.70 1.42 2.73
CA SER A 148 14.56 2.54 1.80
C SER A 148 13.32 3.37 2.07
N ALA A 149 13.27 4.60 1.54
CA ALA A 149 12.12 5.49 1.67
C ALA A 149 10.88 4.90 0.99
N ASP A 150 9.71 5.34 1.44
CA ASP A 150 8.43 5.05 0.81
C ASP A 150 8.38 5.55 -0.64
N GLY A 151 7.42 5.06 -1.40
CA GLY A 151 7.31 5.40 -2.81
C GLY A 151 6.08 4.80 -3.47
N VAL A 152 6.06 4.81 -4.80
CA VAL A 152 5.04 4.18 -5.61
C VAL A 152 5.66 3.20 -6.59
N TRP A 153 5.03 2.03 -6.71
CA TRP A 153 5.41 0.94 -7.61
C TRP A 153 4.25 0.57 -8.51
N ALA A 154 4.56 0.17 -9.74
CA ALA A 154 3.60 -0.41 -10.66
C ALA A 154 3.73 -1.94 -10.66
N LEU A 155 2.61 -2.66 -10.50
CA LEU A 155 2.52 -4.11 -10.58
C LEU A 155 1.74 -4.55 -11.82
N GLN A 156 2.27 -5.56 -12.49
CA GLN A 156 1.50 -6.27 -13.51
C GLN A 156 0.46 -7.17 -12.83
N THR A 157 -0.78 -7.07 -13.28
CA THR A 157 -1.89 -7.82 -12.70
C THR A 157 -2.23 -9.10 -13.46
N GLU A 158 -1.71 -9.25 -14.68
CA GLU A 158 -2.05 -10.37 -15.56
C GLU A 158 -0.85 -10.89 -16.38
N GLY A 159 -1.08 -12.00 -17.08
CA GLY A 159 -0.12 -12.62 -17.98
C GLY A 159 1.12 -13.18 -17.29
N ALA A 160 2.17 -13.44 -18.07
CA ALA A 160 3.43 -13.98 -17.56
C ALA A 160 4.15 -13.04 -16.57
N GLY A 161 3.87 -11.74 -16.66
CA GLY A 161 4.41 -10.71 -15.76
C GLY A 161 3.60 -10.47 -14.49
N ARG A 162 2.50 -11.19 -14.27
CA ARG A 162 1.65 -11.02 -13.07
C ARG A 162 2.48 -11.06 -11.80
N ALA A 163 2.25 -10.11 -10.89
CA ALA A 163 3.02 -9.91 -9.66
C ALA A 163 4.49 -9.46 -9.87
N THR A 164 4.84 -8.94 -11.05
CA THR A 164 6.11 -8.25 -11.26
C THR A 164 5.97 -6.80 -10.83
N GLY A 165 6.81 -6.36 -9.90
CA GLY A 165 6.86 -4.97 -9.45
C GLY A 165 7.95 -4.16 -10.16
N LYS A 166 7.70 -2.85 -10.32
CA LYS A 166 8.67 -1.86 -10.81
C LYS A 166 8.53 -0.58 -10.01
N MET A 167 9.61 -0.13 -9.38
CA MET A 167 9.64 1.16 -8.68
C MET A 167 9.51 2.29 -9.70
N PHE A 168 8.67 3.28 -9.37
CA PHE A 168 8.43 4.44 -10.21
C PHE A 168 8.90 5.76 -9.57
N PHE A 169 8.58 5.98 -8.30
CA PHE A 169 8.88 7.23 -7.61
C PHE A 169 9.14 6.98 -6.13
N ARG A 170 10.06 7.75 -5.51
CA ARG A 170 10.33 7.72 -4.07
C ARG A 170 10.13 9.09 -3.44
N VAL A 171 9.66 9.10 -2.21
CA VAL A 171 9.51 10.30 -1.40
C VAL A 171 10.82 10.70 -0.70
N PRO A 172 10.93 11.95 -0.21
CA PRO A 172 12.03 12.35 0.65
C PRO A 172 11.99 11.62 1.98
N VAL A 173 13.14 11.59 2.68
CA VAL A 173 13.29 10.91 3.96
C VAL A 173 12.21 11.29 4.97
N GLY A 174 11.66 10.30 5.65
CA GLY A 174 10.65 10.45 6.69
C GLY A 174 9.26 10.86 6.19
N ALA A 175 9.05 10.84 4.87
CA ALA A 175 7.73 11.03 4.28
C ALA A 175 7.04 9.69 4.02
N GLU A 176 5.74 9.70 4.01
CA GLU A 176 4.86 8.64 3.50
C GLU A 176 4.39 8.98 2.08
N MET A 177 4.18 7.95 1.26
CA MET A 177 3.61 8.10 -0.08
C MET A 177 2.13 7.72 -0.09
N CYS A 178 1.28 8.68 -0.45
CA CYS A 178 -0.17 8.49 -0.42
C CYS A 178 -0.85 8.74 -1.76
N GLY A 179 -2.04 8.16 -1.90
CA GLY A 179 -3.11 8.51 -2.82
C GLY A 179 -2.74 8.64 -4.29
N PRO A 180 -2.14 7.63 -4.96
CA PRO A 180 -1.93 7.68 -6.40
C PRO A 180 -3.27 7.85 -7.12
N CYS A 181 -3.34 8.80 -8.07
CA CYS A 181 -4.54 9.07 -8.85
C CYS A 181 -4.17 9.48 -10.27
N PHE A 182 -4.73 8.81 -11.26
CA PHE A 182 -4.51 9.14 -12.67
C PHE A 182 -5.58 10.09 -13.21
N THR A 183 -5.17 10.95 -14.14
CA THR A 183 -6.15 11.58 -15.03
C THR A 183 -6.83 10.53 -15.90
N PRO A 184 -8.08 10.75 -16.38
CA PRO A 184 -8.79 9.78 -17.21
C PRO A 184 -8.06 9.38 -18.49
N ASP A 185 -7.19 10.25 -19.02
CA ASP A 185 -6.35 9.97 -20.19
C ASP A 185 -5.02 9.26 -19.86
N GLY A 186 -4.76 8.97 -18.58
CA GLY A 186 -3.55 8.31 -18.10
C GLY A 186 -2.26 9.11 -18.26
N LYS A 187 -2.31 10.40 -18.60
CA LYS A 187 -1.12 11.21 -18.90
C LYS A 187 -0.54 11.93 -17.72
N THR A 188 -1.28 12.04 -16.63
CA THR A 188 -0.81 12.62 -15.38
C THR A 188 -1.12 11.68 -14.22
N LEU A 189 -0.11 11.42 -13.41
CA LEU A 189 -0.24 10.76 -12.11
C LEU A 189 -0.07 11.81 -11.02
N PHE A 190 -1.07 11.96 -10.16
CA PHE A 190 -0.97 12.70 -8.91
C PHE A 190 -0.60 11.76 -7.77
N VAL A 191 0.29 12.20 -6.91
CA VAL A 191 0.67 11.53 -5.66
C VAL A 191 0.80 12.55 -4.55
N ALA A 192 0.53 12.15 -3.32
CA ALA A 192 0.71 13.01 -2.16
C ALA A 192 1.94 12.56 -1.36
N VAL A 193 2.85 13.50 -1.11
CA VAL A 193 3.98 13.32 -0.20
C VAL A 193 3.56 13.83 1.16
N GLN A 194 3.34 12.93 2.12
CA GLN A 194 2.87 13.25 3.46
C GLN A 194 4.04 13.45 4.43
N HIS A 195 3.93 14.43 5.34
CA HIS A 195 4.84 14.71 6.47
C HIS A 195 6.35 14.47 6.23
N PRO A 196 6.99 15.05 5.21
CA PRO A 196 8.42 14.86 4.95
C PRO A 196 9.26 15.25 6.19
N ALA A 197 10.36 14.51 6.43
CA ALA A 197 11.23 14.63 7.60
C ALA A 197 10.60 14.21 8.94
N SER A 198 9.49 13.46 8.95
CA SER A 198 8.81 13.05 10.18
C SER A 198 9.29 11.68 10.68
N ASP A 199 9.22 10.65 9.86
CA ASP A 199 9.28 9.28 10.31
C ASP A 199 10.67 8.66 10.21
N GLY A 200 11.06 7.95 11.29
CA GLY A 200 12.28 7.14 11.31
C GLY A 200 13.59 7.89 11.01
N THR A 201 13.63 9.21 11.23
CA THR A 201 14.78 10.05 10.86
C THR A 201 16.04 9.70 11.64
N ARG A 202 15.92 9.01 12.78
CA ARG A 202 17.06 8.53 13.57
C ARG A 202 17.82 7.38 12.90
N ASP A 203 17.15 6.66 12.01
CA ASP A 203 17.73 5.55 11.25
C ASP A 203 18.30 6.01 9.90
N TYR A 204 18.16 7.30 9.57
CA TYR A 204 18.62 7.85 8.31
C TYR A 204 20.11 8.16 8.38
N ALA A 205 20.92 7.41 7.60
CA ALA A 205 22.37 7.55 7.55
C ALA A 205 22.80 8.98 7.19
N GLY A 206 23.67 9.56 8.01
CA GLY A 206 24.14 10.94 7.88
C GLY A 206 23.25 11.99 8.56
N PHE A 207 22.08 11.56 9.12
CA PHE A 207 21.26 12.45 9.97
C PHE A 207 21.19 11.93 11.42
N GLU A 208 20.71 10.71 11.67
CA GLU A 208 20.80 9.89 12.90
C GLU A 208 20.28 10.58 14.18
N ARG A 209 19.28 11.46 14.03
CA ARG A 209 18.66 12.21 15.12
C ARG A 209 17.18 12.53 14.83
N SER A 210 16.49 13.06 15.82
CA SER A 210 15.14 13.55 15.63
C SER A 210 15.15 14.81 14.77
N SER A 211 14.29 14.86 13.79
CA SER A 211 14.03 16.06 12.97
C SER A 211 13.32 17.13 13.81
N THR A 212 13.76 18.38 13.68
CA THR A 212 13.13 19.55 14.31
C THR A 212 12.92 20.65 13.27
N PHE A 213 12.26 21.73 13.64
CA PHE A 213 12.08 22.89 12.76
C PHE A 213 13.42 23.53 12.38
N GLU A 214 14.34 23.66 13.34
CA GLU A 214 15.67 24.26 13.16
C GLU A 214 16.60 23.33 12.38
N ASP A 215 16.49 22.03 12.62
CA ASP A 215 17.36 20.98 12.06
C ASP A 215 16.52 19.84 11.47
N PRO A 216 15.86 20.06 10.32
CA PRO A 216 15.04 19.04 9.68
C PRO A 216 15.87 18.07 8.85
N ALA A 217 15.46 16.79 8.80
CA ALA A 217 16.14 15.75 8.01
C ALA A 217 16.07 16.03 6.49
N THR A 218 15.11 16.79 6.03
CA THR A 218 15.01 17.36 4.68
C THR A 218 14.33 18.71 4.75
N ARG A 219 14.51 19.55 3.74
CA ARG A 219 13.76 20.81 3.54
C ARG A 219 12.87 20.76 2.30
N TRP A 220 12.46 19.57 1.95
CA TRP A 220 11.55 19.35 0.82
C TRP A 220 10.18 20.02 1.07
N PRO A 221 9.53 20.62 0.06
CA PRO A 221 9.93 20.70 -1.35
C PRO A 221 10.71 21.96 -1.71
N ASP A 222 10.85 22.91 -0.81
CA ASP A 222 11.38 24.23 -1.10
C ASP A 222 12.92 24.29 -1.07
N PHE A 223 13.56 23.44 -0.29
CA PHE A 223 15.02 23.39 -0.07
C PHE A 223 15.61 24.77 0.31
N ARG A 224 14.88 25.51 1.18
CA ARG A 224 15.24 26.84 1.61
C ARG A 224 15.43 26.91 3.12
N ASP A 225 16.43 27.68 3.56
CA ASP A 225 16.66 27.92 4.99
C ASP A 225 15.50 28.70 5.60
N GLY A 226 15.15 28.35 6.86
CA GLY A 226 14.03 28.94 7.58
C GLY A 226 12.63 28.51 7.10
N VAL A 227 12.56 27.65 6.07
CA VAL A 227 11.28 27.04 5.61
C VAL A 227 11.23 25.60 6.10
N PRO A 228 10.19 25.19 6.84
CA PRO A 228 10.07 23.81 7.31
C PRO A 228 9.74 22.88 6.14
N PRO A 229 10.07 21.57 6.27
CA PRO A 229 9.53 20.56 5.36
C PRO A 229 7.99 20.57 5.43
N ARG A 230 7.34 20.34 4.30
CA ARG A 230 5.87 20.40 4.24
C ARG A 230 5.30 19.41 3.25
N PRO A 231 4.12 18.84 3.52
CA PRO A 231 3.43 17.97 2.58
C PRO A 231 3.12 18.69 1.28
N SER A 232 3.05 17.94 0.19
CA SER A 232 2.71 18.49 -1.13
C SER A 232 2.10 17.42 -2.03
N VAL A 233 1.20 17.85 -2.91
CA VAL A 233 0.75 17.03 -4.03
C VAL A 233 1.72 17.25 -5.21
N VAL A 234 2.18 16.14 -5.79
CA VAL A 234 3.09 16.14 -6.94
C VAL A 234 2.31 15.65 -8.16
N ALA A 235 2.35 16.41 -9.24
CA ALA A 235 1.84 15.99 -10.55
C ALA A 235 3.01 15.49 -11.41
N ILE A 236 2.92 14.26 -11.89
CA ILE A 236 3.96 13.60 -12.70
C ILE A 236 3.43 13.40 -14.11
N THR A 237 4.18 13.87 -15.09
CA THR A 237 3.87 13.72 -16.52
C THR A 237 5.10 13.24 -17.30
N LYS A 238 4.90 12.55 -18.40
CA LYS A 238 6.00 12.26 -19.34
C LYS A 238 6.39 13.51 -20.12
N ARG A 239 7.67 13.67 -20.41
CA ARG A 239 8.18 14.83 -21.18
C ARG A 239 7.62 14.91 -22.59
N ASP A 240 7.28 13.77 -23.18
CA ASP A 240 6.67 13.66 -24.51
C ASP A 240 5.15 13.78 -24.53
N GLY A 241 4.52 13.97 -23.35
CA GLY A 241 3.07 14.02 -23.19
C GLY A 241 2.35 12.69 -23.37
N GLY A 242 3.08 11.58 -23.36
CA GLY A 242 2.54 10.22 -23.45
C GLY A 242 1.88 9.74 -22.15
N VAL A 243 1.29 8.54 -22.22
CA VAL A 243 0.67 7.88 -21.07
C VAL A 243 1.75 7.46 -20.06
N ILE A 244 1.49 7.63 -18.77
CA ILE A 244 2.39 7.23 -17.70
C ILE A 244 2.58 5.69 -17.73
N GLY A 245 3.85 5.25 -17.65
CA GLY A 245 4.19 3.83 -17.64
C GLY A 245 4.23 3.16 -19.03
N SER A 246 4.03 3.96 -20.12
CA SER A 246 4.20 3.44 -21.49
C SER A 246 5.66 3.57 -21.98
#